data_edd00df4b47c092b5c31353ed383a184
#
_entry.id   edd00df4b47c092b5c31353ed383a184
#
_cell.length_a   1.000
_cell.length_b   1.000
_cell.length_c   1.000
_cell.angle_alpha   90.00
_cell.angle_beta   90.00
_cell.angle_gamma   90.00
#
_symmetry.space_group_name_H-M   'P 1'
#
loop_
_entity.id
_entity.type
_entity.pdbx_description
1 polymer ?
#
loop_
_entity_poly.entity_id
_entity_poly.type
_entity_poly.pdbx_seq_one_letter_code
_entity_poly.pdbx_strand_id
1 'polypeptide(L)'
;MYSSTRNDKVKLTASQAILKGLADDGGLFVPERIPALDVPMDTLADMSYQETAYEVMSRFFTDFTEDELKDCIKKAYDSKFDTPEIAPLVDADGAYYLELFHGPTIAFKDMALSILPHLLTTSAKKNHVKNEIVILTATSGDTGKAAMAGFANVEGTRIIVFYPKNGVSKVQEMQMVTQTGDNVDVVAIHGNFDNAQSGVKAMFEDKKLAEELDKHGYQFSSANSINIGRLVPQVVYYVYAYAKLLDNEEIQPGEQINVVVPTGNFGNILAAYYAKNMGVPIAKLICASNENKVLFDFFQTGVYDRKDREFKLTTSPSMDILISSNLERLISGCDDKKNAELMQALKSEGVYEITDAMKAGLKDFAAGDATEAQTAETIHDVYKKTGYVMDTHTAVAAHVCQEYQENSGDKTKCV
;
A
#
# COMPACT_ATOMS: atom_id res chain seq x y z
N MET A 1 -9.01 -5.14 -17.93
CA MET A 1 -7.86 -6.06 -18.10
C MET A 1 -6.63 -5.43 -17.45
N TYR A 2 -5.61 -6.24 -17.17
CA TYR A 2 -4.34 -5.85 -16.53
C TYR A 2 -3.16 -6.23 -17.39
N SER A 3 -2.12 -5.39 -17.41
CA SER A 3 -0.85 -5.67 -18.10
C SER A 3 0.34 -5.37 -17.18
N SER A 4 1.52 -5.86 -17.57
CA SER A 4 2.77 -5.50 -16.89
C SER A 4 3.16 -4.05 -17.20
N THR A 5 3.74 -3.36 -16.22
CA THR A 5 4.38 -2.05 -16.40
C THR A 5 5.56 -2.08 -17.38
N ARG A 6 6.06 -3.26 -17.76
CA ARG A 6 7.22 -3.45 -18.66
C ARG A 6 6.86 -4.11 -19.98
N ASN A 7 5.65 -4.70 -20.09
CA ASN A 7 5.18 -5.38 -21.29
C ASN A 7 3.65 -5.40 -21.34
N ASP A 8 3.07 -4.66 -22.25
CA ASP A 8 1.62 -4.51 -22.43
C ASP A 8 0.97 -5.61 -23.31
N LYS A 9 1.75 -6.53 -23.87
CA LYS A 9 1.26 -7.56 -24.79
C LYS A 9 0.46 -8.66 -24.09
N VAL A 10 0.80 -8.97 -22.84
CA VAL A 10 0.09 -9.99 -22.06
C VAL A 10 -1.00 -9.32 -21.24
N LYS A 11 -2.25 -9.72 -21.49
CA LYS A 11 -3.42 -9.20 -20.78
C LYS A 11 -3.98 -10.26 -19.86
N LEU A 12 -4.20 -9.91 -18.61
CA LEU A 12 -4.79 -10.77 -17.59
C LEU A 12 -6.11 -10.19 -17.08
N THR A 13 -6.99 -11.04 -16.58
CA THR A 13 -8.13 -10.60 -15.76
C THR A 13 -7.64 -10.15 -14.39
N ALA A 14 -8.49 -9.51 -13.60
CA ALA A 14 -8.14 -9.09 -12.25
C ALA A 14 -7.77 -10.29 -11.36
N SER A 15 -8.58 -11.35 -11.40
CA SER A 15 -8.32 -12.57 -10.61
C SER A 15 -6.99 -13.22 -10.98
N GLN A 16 -6.64 -13.25 -12.27
CA GLN A 16 -5.35 -13.76 -12.72
C GLN A 16 -4.17 -12.91 -12.26
N ALA A 17 -4.30 -11.57 -12.31
CA ALA A 17 -3.28 -10.65 -11.85
C ALA A 17 -3.06 -10.71 -10.33
N ILE A 18 -4.14 -10.82 -9.55
CA ILE A 18 -4.08 -11.02 -8.09
C ILE A 18 -3.38 -12.33 -7.75
N LEU A 19 -3.79 -13.42 -8.39
CA LEU A 19 -3.24 -14.75 -8.12
C LEU A 19 -1.75 -14.83 -8.47
N LYS A 20 -1.34 -14.21 -9.58
CA LYS A 20 0.05 -14.19 -10.03
C LYS A 20 0.92 -13.23 -9.21
N GLY A 21 0.37 -12.11 -8.77
CA GLY A 21 1.03 -11.10 -7.92
C GLY A 21 2.09 -10.26 -8.62
N LEU A 22 2.96 -10.87 -9.44
CA LEU A 22 4.06 -10.24 -10.18
C LEU A 22 4.10 -10.77 -11.61
N ALA A 23 4.43 -9.94 -12.58
CA ALA A 23 4.57 -10.36 -13.98
C ALA A 23 5.89 -11.12 -14.21
N ASP A 24 5.93 -11.99 -15.24
CA ASP A 24 7.11 -12.82 -15.56
C ASP A 24 8.34 -12.02 -15.94
N ASP A 25 8.16 -10.80 -16.45
CA ASP A 25 9.21 -9.84 -16.78
C ASP A 25 9.70 -9.02 -15.56
N GLY A 26 9.15 -9.31 -14.38
CA GLY A 26 9.43 -8.59 -13.13
C GLY A 26 8.72 -7.24 -13.03
N GLY A 27 7.84 -6.90 -13.97
CA GLY A 27 6.98 -5.72 -13.93
C GLY A 27 5.77 -5.90 -13.02
N LEU A 28 5.12 -4.82 -12.69
CA LEU A 28 3.95 -4.78 -11.82
C LEU A 28 2.66 -4.75 -12.65
N PHE A 29 1.60 -5.40 -12.18
CA PHE A 29 0.32 -5.33 -12.87
C PHE A 29 -0.36 -3.98 -12.66
N VAL A 30 -0.81 -3.37 -13.76
CA VAL A 30 -1.60 -2.13 -13.80
C VAL A 30 -2.87 -2.36 -14.60
N PRO A 31 -4.00 -1.73 -14.25
CA PRO A 31 -5.19 -1.76 -15.08
C PRO A 31 -4.94 -0.98 -16.38
N GLU A 32 -5.54 -1.40 -17.49
CA GLU A 32 -5.42 -0.69 -18.79
C GLU A 32 -5.86 0.77 -18.71
N ARG A 33 -6.76 1.06 -17.80
CA ARG A 33 -7.19 2.42 -17.44
C ARG A 33 -7.66 2.44 -15.99
N ILE A 34 -7.47 3.54 -15.32
CA ILE A 34 -8.10 3.78 -14.03
C ILE A 34 -9.60 4.04 -14.31
N PRO A 35 -10.51 3.25 -13.73
CA PRO A 35 -11.94 3.41 -13.98
C PRO A 35 -12.47 4.68 -13.32
N ALA A 36 -13.48 5.30 -13.92
CA ALA A 36 -14.22 6.38 -13.25
C ALA A 36 -15.12 5.83 -12.13
N LEU A 37 -15.35 6.64 -11.12
CA LEU A 37 -16.34 6.38 -10.09
C LEU A 37 -17.68 7.01 -10.55
N ASP A 38 -18.60 6.17 -11.04
CA ASP A 38 -19.87 6.61 -11.61
C ASP A 38 -20.97 6.87 -10.56
N VAL A 39 -20.59 6.89 -9.29
CA VAL A 39 -21.49 7.17 -8.16
C VAL A 39 -21.24 8.61 -7.70
N PRO A 40 -22.29 9.44 -7.56
CA PRO A 40 -22.13 10.78 -6.99
C PRO A 40 -21.52 10.74 -5.59
N MET A 41 -20.67 11.71 -5.28
CA MET A 41 -19.99 11.79 -3.98
C MET A 41 -20.98 11.93 -2.82
N ASP A 42 -22.10 12.63 -3.02
CA ASP A 42 -23.16 12.75 -2.02
C ASP A 42 -23.82 11.40 -1.69
N THR A 43 -23.95 10.54 -2.68
CA THR A 43 -24.45 9.16 -2.46
C THR A 43 -23.45 8.32 -1.66
N LEU A 44 -22.15 8.53 -1.88
CA LEU A 44 -21.09 7.84 -1.12
C LEU A 44 -21.03 8.30 0.33
N ALA A 45 -21.44 9.53 0.62
CA ALA A 45 -21.47 10.09 1.98
C ALA A 45 -22.34 9.26 2.94
N ASP A 46 -23.46 8.74 2.44
CA ASP A 46 -24.39 7.90 3.20
C ASP A 46 -23.95 6.42 3.31
N MET A 47 -22.89 6.02 2.62
CA MET A 47 -22.43 4.63 2.56
C MET A 47 -21.54 4.25 3.75
N SER A 48 -21.70 3.02 4.20
CA SER A 48 -20.72 2.37 5.07
C SER A 48 -19.38 2.14 4.35
N TYR A 49 -18.32 1.85 5.12
CA TYR A 49 -17.02 1.48 4.52
C TYR A 49 -17.13 0.29 3.57
N GLN A 50 -17.92 -0.73 3.94
CA GLN A 50 -18.10 -1.95 3.13
C GLN A 50 -18.84 -1.65 1.81
N GLU A 51 -19.84 -0.78 1.82
CA GLU A 51 -20.55 -0.35 0.60
C GLU A 51 -19.63 0.47 -0.31
N THR A 52 -18.89 1.43 0.25
CA THR A 52 -17.86 2.18 -0.49
C THR A 52 -16.79 1.24 -1.07
N ALA A 53 -16.39 0.21 -0.30
CA ALA A 53 -15.42 -0.79 -0.76
C ALA A 53 -15.94 -1.56 -1.98
N TYR A 54 -17.22 -1.93 -1.99
CA TYR A 54 -17.81 -2.59 -3.15
C TYR A 54 -17.86 -1.67 -4.37
N GLU A 55 -18.31 -0.41 -4.20
CA GLU A 55 -18.36 0.55 -5.30
C GLU A 55 -17.00 0.80 -5.94
N VAL A 56 -15.96 0.92 -5.15
CA VAL A 56 -14.59 1.12 -5.66
C VAL A 56 -14.03 -0.15 -6.28
N MET A 57 -14.03 -1.27 -5.54
CA MET A 57 -13.33 -2.49 -5.96
C MET A 57 -14.00 -3.17 -7.15
N SER A 58 -15.33 -3.09 -7.30
CA SER A 58 -16.06 -3.66 -8.45
C SER A 58 -15.63 -3.05 -9.79
N ARG A 59 -15.17 -1.79 -9.79
CA ARG A 59 -14.64 -1.12 -10.98
C ARG A 59 -13.30 -1.68 -11.45
N PHE A 60 -12.49 -2.17 -10.51
CA PHE A 60 -11.18 -2.75 -10.78
C PHE A 60 -11.25 -4.26 -10.99
N PHE A 61 -12.03 -4.97 -10.19
CA PHE A 61 -12.12 -6.43 -10.18
C PHE A 61 -13.31 -6.94 -11.01
N THR A 62 -13.31 -6.56 -12.29
CA THR A 62 -14.44 -6.72 -13.22
C THR A 62 -14.81 -8.16 -13.56
N ASP A 63 -13.98 -9.13 -13.24
CA ASP A 63 -14.25 -10.56 -13.40
C ASP A 63 -14.74 -11.24 -12.11
N PHE A 64 -14.82 -10.50 -10.99
CA PHE A 64 -15.52 -10.96 -9.80
C PHE A 64 -17.02 -10.70 -9.94
N THR A 65 -17.84 -11.64 -9.49
CA THR A 65 -19.27 -11.39 -9.35
C THR A 65 -19.54 -10.50 -8.14
N GLU A 66 -20.72 -9.90 -8.09
CA GLU A 66 -21.15 -9.10 -6.95
C GLU A 66 -21.09 -9.90 -5.63
N ASP A 67 -21.63 -11.12 -5.63
CA ASP A 67 -21.63 -11.98 -4.45
C ASP A 67 -20.21 -12.36 -4.00
N GLU A 68 -19.31 -12.69 -4.93
CA GLU A 68 -17.92 -13.01 -4.63
C GLU A 68 -17.21 -11.84 -3.96
N LEU A 69 -17.38 -10.63 -4.51
CA LEU A 69 -16.70 -9.45 -4.00
C LEU A 69 -17.27 -9.00 -2.66
N LYS A 70 -18.61 -9.01 -2.51
CA LYS A 70 -19.27 -8.70 -1.23
C LYS A 70 -18.92 -9.71 -0.14
N ASP A 71 -18.77 -10.99 -0.46
CA ASP A 71 -18.29 -12.00 0.50
C ASP A 71 -16.86 -11.72 0.95
N CYS A 72 -15.95 -11.36 0.03
CA CYS A 72 -14.59 -10.96 0.38
C CYS A 72 -14.56 -9.74 1.29
N ILE A 73 -15.35 -8.71 0.98
CA ILE A 73 -15.44 -7.45 1.76
C ILE A 73 -15.99 -7.74 3.16
N LYS A 74 -17.07 -8.50 3.27
CA LYS A 74 -17.69 -8.86 4.53
C LYS A 74 -16.75 -9.63 5.46
N LYS A 75 -15.96 -10.54 4.91
CA LYS A 75 -14.96 -11.32 5.68
C LYS A 75 -13.76 -10.49 6.10
N ALA A 76 -13.43 -9.46 5.33
CA ALA A 76 -12.29 -8.61 5.59
C ALA A 76 -12.58 -7.53 6.64
N TYR A 77 -13.68 -6.80 6.46
CA TYR A 77 -14.01 -5.61 7.25
C TYR A 77 -15.18 -5.92 8.18
N ASP A 78 -14.92 -6.65 9.23
CA ASP A 78 -15.88 -7.12 10.23
C ASP A 78 -15.46 -6.67 11.64
N SER A 79 -15.94 -7.36 12.65
CA SER A 79 -15.63 -7.10 14.07
C SER A 79 -14.16 -7.29 14.47
N LYS A 80 -13.25 -7.63 13.53
CA LYS A 80 -11.80 -7.59 13.76
C LYS A 80 -11.30 -6.15 13.86
N PHE A 81 -12.03 -5.20 13.29
CA PHE A 81 -11.80 -3.78 13.50
C PHE A 81 -12.55 -3.31 14.74
N ASP A 82 -11.92 -2.49 15.56
CA ASP A 82 -12.46 -2.04 16.85
C ASP A 82 -13.49 -0.88 16.71
N THR A 83 -13.73 -0.42 15.49
CA THR A 83 -14.77 0.55 15.14
C THR A 83 -15.58 0.11 13.91
N PRO A 84 -16.89 0.32 13.87
CA PRO A 84 -17.73 0.02 12.71
C PRO A 84 -17.43 0.90 11.49
N GLU A 85 -16.81 2.05 11.69
CA GLU A 85 -16.40 2.96 10.61
C GLU A 85 -15.18 2.43 9.85
N ILE A 86 -14.46 1.46 10.39
CA ILE A 86 -13.25 0.84 9.83
C ILE A 86 -12.08 1.82 9.69
N ALA A 87 -12.30 2.99 9.12
CA ALA A 87 -11.32 4.05 8.88
C ALA A 87 -11.93 5.41 9.23
N PRO A 88 -12.11 5.72 10.53
CA PRO A 88 -12.67 7.00 10.96
C PRO A 88 -11.77 8.17 10.60
N LEU A 89 -12.39 9.34 10.46
CA LEU A 89 -11.72 10.60 10.17
C LEU A 89 -11.82 11.53 11.38
N VAL A 90 -10.67 11.99 11.88
CA VAL A 90 -10.58 12.83 13.09
C VAL A 90 -10.02 14.20 12.74
N ASP A 91 -10.69 15.28 13.14
CA ASP A 91 -10.18 16.65 13.05
C ASP A 91 -9.24 16.94 14.22
N ALA A 92 -8.02 17.35 13.95
CA ALA A 92 -7.09 17.85 14.95
C ALA A 92 -6.05 18.81 14.34
N ASP A 93 -5.73 19.87 15.06
CA ASP A 93 -4.70 20.88 14.71
C ASP A 93 -4.79 21.43 13.27
N GLY A 94 -6.02 21.55 12.73
CA GLY A 94 -6.26 22.13 11.41
C GLY A 94 -6.06 21.17 10.23
N ALA A 95 -5.92 19.87 10.47
CA ALA A 95 -5.91 18.81 9.49
C ALA A 95 -6.86 17.67 9.89
N TYR A 96 -7.22 16.85 8.91
CA TYR A 96 -8.05 15.66 9.14
C TYR A 96 -7.16 14.42 9.09
N TYR A 97 -7.23 13.59 10.13
CA TYR A 97 -6.45 12.37 10.26
C TYR A 97 -7.32 11.17 9.93
N LEU A 98 -6.99 10.48 8.84
CA LEU A 98 -7.63 9.23 8.48
C LEU A 98 -6.98 8.09 9.27
N GLU A 99 -7.70 7.59 10.26
CA GLU A 99 -7.18 6.57 11.17
C GLU A 99 -7.28 5.17 10.55
N LEU A 100 -6.15 4.59 10.22
CA LEU A 100 -6.05 3.27 9.55
C LEU A 100 -5.53 2.18 10.50
N PHE A 101 -5.49 2.45 11.81
CA PHE A 101 -4.92 1.55 12.81
C PHE A 101 -5.95 0.73 13.60
N HIS A 102 -7.21 0.78 13.23
CA HIS A 102 -8.31 0.08 13.93
C HIS A 102 -8.40 -1.42 13.66
N GLY A 103 -7.53 -1.94 12.81
CA GLY A 103 -7.46 -3.36 12.48
C GLY A 103 -6.70 -4.22 13.50
N PRO A 104 -6.66 -5.55 13.30
CA PRO A 104 -6.17 -6.52 14.29
C PRO A 104 -4.69 -6.37 14.66
N THR A 105 -3.87 -5.72 13.84
CA THR A 105 -2.44 -5.53 14.13
C THR A 105 -2.05 -4.08 14.39
N ILE A 106 -3.04 -3.18 14.47
CA ILE A 106 -2.86 -1.75 14.74
C ILE A 106 -1.91 -1.10 13.71
N ALA A 107 -2.07 -1.48 12.45
CA ALA A 107 -1.27 -0.97 11.34
C ALA A 107 -2.15 -0.76 10.09
N PHE A 108 -1.88 0.31 9.31
CA PHE A 108 -2.63 0.58 8.07
C PHE A 108 -2.61 -0.59 7.07
N LYS A 109 -1.62 -1.47 7.17
CA LYS A 109 -1.49 -2.64 6.32
C LYS A 109 -2.66 -3.62 6.47
N ASP A 110 -3.35 -3.60 7.62
CA ASP A 110 -4.55 -4.40 7.85
C ASP A 110 -5.65 -4.09 6.83
N MET A 111 -5.75 -2.83 6.38
CA MET A 111 -6.74 -2.40 5.40
C MET A 111 -6.70 -3.22 4.10
N ALA A 112 -5.52 -3.63 3.67
CA ALA A 112 -5.36 -4.43 2.46
C ALA A 112 -5.07 -5.92 2.76
N LEU A 113 -4.41 -6.24 3.87
CA LEU A 113 -4.06 -7.61 4.21
C LEU A 113 -5.22 -8.40 4.83
N SER A 114 -6.24 -7.73 5.34
CA SER A 114 -7.47 -8.41 5.77
C SER A 114 -8.30 -8.94 4.60
N ILE A 115 -8.27 -8.29 3.44
CA ILE A 115 -9.05 -8.72 2.26
C ILE A 115 -8.25 -9.58 1.28
N LEU A 116 -6.94 -9.41 1.17
CA LEU A 116 -6.11 -10.11 0.19
C LEU A 116 -6.27 -11.64 0.22
N PRO A 117 -6.32 -12.32 1.39
CA PRO A 117 -6.53 -13.77 1.43
C PRO A 117 -7.82 -14.21 0.75
N HIS A 118 -8.90 -13.48 0.95
CA HIS A 118 -10.20 -13.76 0.37
C HIS A 118 -10.22 -13.49 -1.15
N LEU A 119 -9.56 -12.41 -1.60
CA LEU A 119 -9.35 -12.15 -3.03
C LEU A 119 -8.52 -13.25 -3.69
N LEU A 120 -7.45 -13.73 -3.04
CA LEU A 120 -6.59 -14.81 -3.54
C LEU A 120 -7.34 -16.14 -3.65
N THR A 121 -8.07 -16.54 -2.61
CA THR A 121 -8.81 -17.81 -2.62
C THR A 121 -9.95 -17.79 -3.62
N THR A 122 -10.66 -16.67 -3.77
CA THR A 122 -11.67 -16.47 -4.81
C THR A 122 -11.03 -16.51 -6.20
N SER A 123 -9.89 -15.84 -6.38
CA SER A 123 -9.13 -15.89 -7.64
C SER A 123 -8.68 -17.29 -8.00
N ALA A 124 -8.21 -18.08 -7.04
CA ALA A 124 -7.81 -19.47 -7.24
C ALA A 124 -9.00 -20.32 -7.72
N LYS A 125 -10.16 -20.20 -7.08
CA LYS A 125 -11.40 -20.90 -7.50
C LYS A 125 -11.81 -20.52 -8.92
N LYS A 126 -11.80 -19.24 -9.26
CA LYS A 126 -12.15 -18.73 -10.61
C LYS A 126 -11.21 -19.24 -11.70
N ASN A 127 -9.95 -19.39 -11.39
CA ASN A 127 -8.92 -19.89 -12.33
C ASN A 127 -8.69 -21.40 -12.23
N HIS A 128 -9.58 -22.13 -11.55
CA HIS A 128 -9.54 -23.59 -11.39
C HIS A 128 -8.22 -24.12 -10.80
N VAL A 129 -7.55 -23.29 -9.99
CA VAL A 129 -6.35 -23.69 -9.25
C VAL A 129 -6.75 -24.62 -8.12
N LYS A 130 -6.12 -25.80 -8.08
CA LYS A 130 -6.38 -26.82 -7.06
C LYS A 130 -5.37 -26.79 -5.91
N ASN A 131 -4.22 -26.17 -6.17
CA ASN A 131 -3.12 -26.11 -5.21
C ASN A 131 -3.46 -25.17 -4.06
N GLU A 132 -3.05 -25.54 -2.86
CA GLU A 132 -3.04 -24.65 -1.71
C GLU A 132 -2.00 -23.54 -1.94
N ILE A 133 -2.37 -22.28 -1.67
CA ILE A 133 -1.51 -21.12 -1.90
C ILE A 133 -0.59 -20.92 -0.71
N VAL A 134 0.72 -20.99 -0.94
CA VAL A 134 1.74 -20.74 0.07
C VAL A 134 2.30 -19.32 -0.12
N ILE A 135 2.05 -18.47 0.86
CA ILE A 135 2.57 -17.11 0.91
C ILE A 135 3.92 -17.12 1.61
N LEU A 136 4.95 -16.62 0.92
CA LEU A 136 6.25 -16.34 1.52
C LEU A 136 6.43 -14.84 1.70
N THR A 137 6.80 -14.42 2.90
CA THR A 137 7.02 -13.01 3.22
C THR A 137 8.31 -12.84 4.01
N ALA A 138 9.23 -12.02 3.51
CA ALA A 138 10.30 -11.45 4.33
C ALA A 138 9.80 -10.14 4.94
N THR A 139 10.08 -9.91 6.22
CA THR A 139 9.57 -8.73 6.92
C THR A 139 10.62 -8.10 7.81
N SER A 140 10.56 -6.77 7.89
CA SER A 140 11.21 -5.96 8.94
C SER A 140 10.28 -5.69 10.13
N GLY A 141 9.06 -6.27 10.15
CA GLY A 141 8.10 -6.18 11.25
C GLY A 141 6.64 -6.09 10.80
N ASP A 142 6.16 -4.92 10.42
CA ASP A 142 4.72 -4.62 10.21
C ASP A 142 4.03 -5.48 9.15
N THR A 143 4.67 -5.70 8.00
CA THR A 143 4.05 -6.47 6.91
C THR A 143 3.85 -7.92 7.31
N GLY A 144 4.85 -8.52 7.98
CA GLY A 144 4.79 -9.93 8.39
C GLY A 144 3.65 -10.17 9.38
N LYS A 145 3.56 -9.37 10.45
CA LYS A 145 2.50 -9.51 11.44
C LYS A 145 1.11 -9.31 10.85
N ALA A 146 0.92 -8.29 10.01
CA ALA A 146 -0.36 -8.02 9.37
C ALA A 146 -0.75 -9.10 8.35
N ALA A 147 0.22 -9.63 7.60
CA ALA A 147 -0.02 -10.75 6.69
C ALA A 147 -0.40 -12.02 7.47
N MET A 148 0.32 -12.38 8.54
CA MET A 148 -0.03 -13.52 9.37
C MET A 148 -1.45 -13.41 9.93
N ALA A 149 -1.82 -12.25 10.48
CA ALA A 149 -3.16 -12.02 11.01
C ALA A 149 -4.25 -12.13 9.93
N GLY A 150 -3.99 -11.57 8.73
CA GLY A 150 -4.94 -11.63 7.61
C GLY A 150 -5.13 -13.03 7.04
N PHE A 151 -4.06 -13.84 6.96
CA PHE A 151 -4.10 -15.21 6.41
C PHE A 151 -4.44 -16.28 7.46
N ALA A 152 -4.44 -15.97 8.75
CA ALA A 152 -4.70 -16.92 9.81
C ALA A 152 -6.06 -17.63 9.61
N ASN A 153 -6.02 -18.97 9.56
CA ASN A 153 -7.18 -19.85 9.38
C ASN A 153 -8.00 -19.60 8.08
N VAL A 154 -7.42 -18.95 7.08
CA VAL A 154 -8.06 -18.83 5.76
C VAL A 154 -7.81 -20.10 4.98
N GLU A 155 -8.88 -20.87 4.73
CA GLU A 155 -8.84 -22.16 4.02
C GLU A 155 -8.22 -22.00 2.61
N GLY A 156 -7.36 -22.96 2.23
CA GLY A 156 -6.66 -22.96 0.95
C GLY A 156 -5.42 -22.06 0.91
N THR A 157 -4.98 -21.56 2.05
CA THR A 157 -3.78 -20.75 2.17
C THR A 157 -2.85 -21.21 3.29
N ARG A 158 -1.55 -21.02 3.11
CA ARG A 158 -0.51 -21.07 4.15
C ARG A 158 0.34 -19.83 4.07
N ILE A 159 0.88 -19.40 5.19
CA ILE A 159 1.82 -18.29 5.23
C ILE A 159 3.05 -18.64 6.05
N ILE A 160 4.22 -18.36 5.49
CA ILE A 160 5.50 -18.48 6.17
C ILE A 160 6.17 -17.10 6.15
N VAL A 161 6.44 -16.56 7.34
CA VAL A 161 7.07 -15.26 7.50
C VAL A 161 8.49 -15.44 7.99
N PHE A 162 9.45 -14.86 7.27
CA PHE A 162 10.86 -14.83 7.63
C PHE A 162 11.24 -13.45 8.16
N TYR A 163 11.86 -13.40 9.33
CA TYR A 163 12.34 -12.16 9.91
C TYR A 163 13.75 -12.29 10.47
N PRO A 164 14.56 -11.21 10.49
CA PRO A 164 15.89 -11.25 11.08
C PRO A 164 15.81 -11.35 12.60
N LYS A 165 16.43 -12.36 13.18
CA LYS A 165 16.53 -12.50 14.64
C LYS A 165 17.22 -11.28 15.24
N ASN A 166 16.58 -10.62 16.18
CA ASN A 166 16.98 -9.33 16.76
C ASN A 166 16.96 -8.13 15.78
N GLY A 167 16.35 -8.26 14.61
CA GLY A 167 16.23 -7.19 13.61
C GLY A 167 14.83 -6.59 13.49
N VAL A 168 13.93 -6.91 14.42
CA VAL A 168 12.58 -6.33 14.56
C VAL A 168 12.38 -5.87 15.98
N SER A 169 11.42 -4.96 16.22
CA SER A 169 11.11 -4.54 17.59
C SER A 169 10.54 -5.71 18.41
N LYS A 170 10.71 -5.66 19.72
CA LYS A 170 10.20 -6.72 20.61
C LYS A 170 8.68 -6.89 20.49
N VAL A 171 7.94 -5.80 20.33
CA VAL A 171 6.49 -5.83 20.13
C VAL A 171 6.13 -6.54 18.84
N GLN A 172 6.79 -6.18 17.71
CA GLN A 172 6.56 -6.84 16.43
C GLN A 172 6.93 -8.32 16.44
N GLU A 173 8.05 -8.68 17.09
CA GLU A 173 8.42 -10.08 17.28
C GLU A 173 7.33 -10.84 18.03
N MET A 174 6.86 -10.29 19.16
CA MET A 174 5.81 -10.92 19.96
C MET A 174 4.51 -11.06 19.18
N GLN A 175 4.10 -10.06 18.41
CA GLN A 175 2.91 -10.15 17.57
C GLN A 175 3.00 -11.27 16.52
N MET A 176 4.20 -11.57 16.00
CA MET A 176 4.40 -12.67 15.05
C MET A 176 4.44 -14.04 15.75
N VAL A 177 5.26 -14.20 16.82
CA VAL A 177 5.46 -15.50 17.44
C VAL A 177 4.26 -15.95 18.29
N THR A 178 3.36 -15.05 18.66
CA THR A 178 2.12 -15.38 19.37
C THR A 178 0.89 -15.47 18.45
N GLN A 179 1.06 -15.20 17.14
CA GLN A 179 -0.03 -15.35 16.19
C GLN A 179 -0.53 -16.79 16.16
N THR A 180 -1.82 -16.98 16.39
CA THR A 180 -2.47 -18.28 16.31
C THR A 180 -3.02 -18.55 14.91
N GLY A 181 -3.09 -19.83 14.54
CA GLY A 181 -3.62 -20.30 13.26
C GLY A 181 -2.91 -21.58 12.83
N ASP A 182 -3.66 -22.53 12.25
CA ASP A 182 -3.13 -23.83 11.84
C ASP A 182 -2.33 -23.75 10.53
N ASN A 183 -2.37 -22.61 9.86
CA ASN A 183 -1.78 -22.36 8.55
C ASN A 183 -0.74 -21.22 8.55
N VAL A 184 -0.26 -20.80 9.73
CA VAL A 184 0.70 -19.72 9.88
C VAL A 184 1.99 -20.21 10.52
N ASP A 185 3.12 -19.88 9.90
CA ASP A 185 4.46 -20.19 10.39
C ASP A 185 5.34 -18.94 10.38
N VAL A 186 6.21 -18.83 11.39
CA VAL A 186 7.18 -17.75 11.48
C VAL A 186 8.58 -18.31 11.75
N VAL A 187 9.56 -17.81 10.99
CA VAL A 187 10.95 -18.29 11.03
C VAL A 187 11.89 -17.11 11.26
N ALA A 188 12.58 -17.14 12.40
CA ALA A 188 13.68 -16.21 12.66
C ALA A 188 14.94 -16.68 11.94
N ILE A 189 15.56 -15.85 11.12
CA ILE A 189 16.80 -16.16 10.45
C ILE A 189 18.01 -15.49 11.13
N HIS A 190 19.18 -16.10 11.03
CA HIS A 190 20.44 -15.45 11.35
C HIS A 190 20.89 -14.62 10.14
N GLY A 191 20.83 -13.29 10.27
CA GLY A 191 21.13 -12.34 9.21
C GLY A 191 20.32 -11.06 9.36
N ASN A 192 20.29 -10.25 8.34
CA ASN A 192 19.52 -9.01 8.26
C ASN A 192 18.27 -9.17 7.37
N PHE A 193 17.50 -8.09 7.19
CA PHE A 193 16.32 -8.09 6.34
C PHE A 193 16.63 -8.43 4.87
N ASP A 194 17.76 -7.96 4.34
CA ASP A 194 18.17 -8.24 2.95
C ASP A 194 18.45 -9.73 2.73
N ASN A 195 18.99 -10.42 3.74
CA ASN A 195 19.20 -11.87 3.70
C ASN A 195 17.85 -12.60 3.65
N ALA A 196 16.86 -12.19 4.46
CA ALA A 196 15.52 -12.76 4.43
C ALA A 196 14.85 -12.54 3.06
N GLN A 197 14.91 -11.32 2.55
CA GLN A 197 14.33 -10.96 1.25
C GLN A 197 14.98 -11.71 0.08
N SER A 198 16.30 -11.81 0.08
CA SER A 198 17.06 -12.55 -0.94
C SER A 198 16.75 -14.04 -0.90
N GLY A 199 16.60 -14.62 0.30
CA GLY A 199 16.20 -16.01 0.48
C GLY A 199 14.80 -16.30 -0.05
N VAL A 200 13.83 -15.47 0.27
CA VAL A 200 12.46 -15.58 -0.26
C VAL A 200 12.46 -15.46 -1.78
N LYS A 201 13.20 -14.49 -2.33
CA LYS A 201 13.32 -14.32 -3.78
C LYS A 201 13.93 -15.55 -4.45
N ALA A 202 14.99 -16.12 -3.88
CA ALA A 202 15.61 -17.34 -4.39
C ALA A 202 14.64 -18.53 -4.41
N MET A 203 13.77 -18.67 -3.41
CA MET A 203 12.72 -19.70 -3.40
C MET A 203 11.68 -19.48 -4.51
N PHE A 204 11.26 -18.23 -4.78
CA PHE A 204 10.35 -17.93 -5.89
C PHE A 204 10.97 -18.20 -7.27
N GLU A 205 12.28 -18.03 -7.42
CA GLU A 205 13.02 -18.24 -8.67
C GLU A 205 13.42 -19.71 -8.89
N ASP A 206 13.33 -20.57 -7.87
CA ASP A 206 13.70 -21.99 -7.94
C ASP A 206 12.59 -22.83 -8.61
N LYS A 207 12.79 -23.10 -9.91
CA LYS A 207 11.84 -23.90 -10.70
C LYS A 207 11.71 -25.33 -10.20
N LYS A 208 12.78 -25.94 -9.67
CA LYS A 208 12.73 -27.31 -9.14
C LYS A 208 11.87 -27.37 -7.88
N LEU A 209 12.03 -26.39 -7.00
CA LEU A 209 11.21 -26.26 -5.81
C LEU A 209 9.73 -26.04 -6.20
N ALA A 210 9.45 -25.17 -7.19
CA ALA A 210 8.10 -24.93 -7.68
C ALA A 210 7.44 -26.20 -8.26
N GLU A 211 8.17 -26.99 -9.06
CA GLU A 211 7.70 -28.27 -9.59
C GLU A 211 7.45 -29.31 -8.49
N GLU A 212 8.28 -29.34 -7.46
CA GLU A 212 8.10 -30.25 -6.33
C GLU A 212 6.88 -29.89 -5.48
N LEU A 213 6.69 -28.59 -5.23
CA LEU A 213 5.49 -28.09 -4.54
C LEU A 213 4.21 -28.41 -5.33
N ASP A 214 4.22 -28.20 -6.64
CA ASP A 214 3.07 -28.50 -7.52
C ASP A 214 2.66 -29.96 -7.43
N LYS A 215 3.61 -30.91 -7.43
CA LYS A 215 3.35 -32.35 -7.25
C LYS A 215 2.66 -32.68 -5.92
N HIS A 216 2.91 -31.84 -4.89
CA HIS A 216 2.34 -32.00 -3.56
C HIS A 216 1.07 -31.16 -3.34
N GLY A 217 0.59 -30.49 -4.38
CA GLY A 217 -0.62 -29.66 -4.31
C GLY A 217 -0.41 -28.28 -3.70
N TYR A 218 0.79 -27.73 -3.78
CA TYR A 218 1.12 -26.39 -3.30
C TYR A 218 1.63 -25.49 -4.43
N GLN A 219 1.40 -24.17 -4.30
CA GLN A 219 2.03 -23.18 -5.15
C GLN A 219 2.36 -21.91 -4.38
N PHE A 220 3.45 -21.25 -4.75
CA PHE A 220 3.80 -19.97 -4.18
C PHE A 220 2.94 -18.83 -4.70
N SER A 221 2.67 -17.87 -3.82
CA SER A 221 2.16 -16.55 -4.18
C SER A 221 2.72 -15.50 -3.22
N SER A 222 2.51 -14.22 -3.54
CA SER A 222 3.08 -13.11 -2.78
C SER A 222 1.99 -12.21 -2.19
N ALA A 223 2.14 -11.90 -0.90
CA ALA A 223 1.35 -10.87 -0.22
C ALA A 223 2.08 -9.51 -0.14
N ASN A 224 3.13 -9.30 -0.92
CA ASN A 224 3.89 -8.04 -0.93
C ASN A 224 3.06 -6.86 -1.46
N SER A 225 3.49 -5.64 -1.16
CA SER A 225 2.81 -4.40 -1.60
C SER A 225 2.71 -4.22 -3.11
N ILE A 226 3.47 -5.00 -3.88
CA ILE A 226 3.44 -5.03 -5.35
C ILE A 226 2.23 -5.78 -5.92
N ASN A 227 1.55 -6.63 -5.15
CA ASN A 227 0.35 -7.30 -5.61
C ASN A 227 -0.78 -6.28 -5.80
N ILE A 228 -1.45 -6.32 -6.96
CA ILE A 228 -2.57 -5.40 -7.25
C ILE A 228 -3.75 -5.60 -6.27
N GLY A 229 -3.92 -6.79 -5.72
CA GLY A 229 -4.89 -7.10 -4.67
C GLY A 229 -4.59 -6.42 -3.34
N ARG A 230 -3.39 -5.83 -3.17
CA ARG A 230 -3.04 -4.95 -2.04
C ARG A 230 -3.15 -3.47 -2.37
N LEU A 231 -3.03 -3.09 -3.64
CA LEU A 231 -3.14 -1.70 -4.05
C LEU A 231 -4.59 -1.24 -4.09
N VAL A 232 -5.45 -1.96 -4.80
CA VAL A 232 -6.84 -1.57 -5.03
C VAL A 232 -7.66 -1.36 -3.75
N PRO A 233 -7.58 -2.23 -2.71
CA PRO A 233 -8.28 -1.98 -1.46
C PRO A 233 -7.89 -0.68 -0.75
N GLN A 234 -6.70 -0.14 -1.02
CA GLN A 234 -6.28 1.12 -0.46
C GLN A 234 -6.91 2.34 -1.13
N VAL A 235 -7.43 2.20 -2.34
CA VAL A 235 -8.19 3.28 -3.00
C VAL A 235 -9.47 3.60 -2.22
N VAL A 236 -10.05 2.59 -1.60
CA VAL A 236 -11.33 2.69 -0.86
C VAL A 236 -11.28 3.74 0.23
N TYR A 237 -10.27 3.72 1.08
CA TYR A 237 -10.25 4.61 2.23
C TYR A 237 -10.02 6.09 1.85
N TYR A 238 -9.47 6.40 0.68
CA TYR A 238 -9.40 7.78 0.18
C TYR A 238 -10.74 8.27 -0.36
N VAL A 239 -11.48 7.41 -1.07
CA VAL A 239 -12.84 7.70 -1.49
C VAL A 239 -13.74 7.89 -0.27
N TYR A 240 -13.63 6.99 0.72
CA TYR A 240 -14.36 7.05 1.97
C TYR A 240 -14.05 8.31 2.78
N ALA A 241 -12.77 8.70 2.90
CA ALA A 241 -12.37 9.91 3.60
C ALA A 241 -13.00 11.16 2.99
N TYR A 242 -13.00 11.29 1.66
CA TYR A 242 -13.66 12.40 0.98
C TYR A 242 -15.18 12.40 1.23
N ALA A 243 -15.80 11.22 1.15
CA ALA A 243 -17.22 11.05 1.44
C ALA A 243 -17.59 11.44 2.87
N LYS A 244 -16.74 11.09 3.85
CA LYS A 244 -16.94 11.48 5.25
C LYS A 244 -16.74 12.98 5.52
N LEU A 245 -15.85 13.65 4.80
CA LEU A 245 -15.75 15.11 4.86
C LEU A 245 -17.06 15.80 4.37
N LEU A 246 -17.71 15.23 3.34
CA LEU A 246 -19.01 15.70 2.88
C LEU A 246 -20.11 15.42 3.90
N ASP A 247 -20.19 14.20 4.43
CA ASP A 247 -21.17 13.77 5.44
C ASP A 247 -21.11 14.64 6.71
N ASN A 248 -19.89 14.99 7.13
CA ASN A 248 -19.64 15.85 8.30
C ASN A 248 -19.78 17.36 7.99
N GLU A 249 -20.22 17.74 6.78
CA GLU A 249 -20.36 19.14 6.32
C GLU A 249 -19.02 19.95 6.39
N GLU A 250 -17.88 19.26 6.38
CA GLU A 250 -16.56 19.90 6.44
C GLU A 250 -16.14 20.49 5.10
N ILE A 251 -16.63 19.96 4.00
CA ILE A 251 -16.41 20.46 2.64
C ILE A 251 -17.72 20.56 1.87
N GLN A 252 -17.72 21.37 0.82
CA GLN A 252 -18.84 21.42 -0.13
C GLN A 252 -18.62 20.41 -1.27
N PRO A 253 -19.69 19.92 -1.92
CA PRO A 253 -19.57 19.06 -3.10
C PRO A 253 -18.65 19.67 -4.17
N GLY A 254 -17.62 18.91 -4.56
CA GLY A 254 -16.62 19.34 -5.53
C GLY A 254 -15.49 20.21 -4.96
N GLU A 255 -15.53 20.58 -3.68
CA GLU A 255 -14.40 21.24 -3.00
C GLU A 255 -13.19 20.31 -2.99
N GLN A 256 -12.03 20.84 -3.36
CA GLN A 256 -10.81 20.07 -3.43
C GLN A 256 -10.15 19.92 -2.05
N ILE A 257 -9.51 18.77 -1.84
CA ILE A 257 -8.69 18.50 -0.67
C ILE A 257 -7.25 18.18 -1.10
N ASN A 258 -6.30 18.39 -0.20
CA ASN A 258 -4.95 17.83 -0.31
C ASN A 258 -4.87 16.52 0.47
N VAL A 259 -4.12 15.56 -0.03
CA VAL A 259 -3.88 14.29 0.66
C VAL A 259 -2.39 14.18 0.95
N VAL A 260 -2.04 14.06 2.23
CA VAL A 260 -0.66 13.96 2.71
C VAL A 260 -0.41 12.53 3.19
N VAL A 261 0.59 11.88 2.62
CA VAL A 261 0.76 10.44 2.83
C VAL A 261 2.17 10.13 3.33
N PRO A 262 2.30 9.52 4.54
CA PRO A 262 3.59 8.98 4.98
C PRO A 262 3.96 7.82 4.07
N THR A 263 4.99 7.99 3.24
CA THR A 263 5.22 7.16 2.06
C THR A 263 6.48 6.30 2.20
N GLY A 264 6.30 4.99 2.06
CA GLY A 264 7.39 4.01 1.91
C GLY A 264 7.41 3.43 0.48
N ASN A 265 6.84 2.24 0.29
CA ASN A 265 6.81 1.53 -1.00
C ASN A 265 5.84 2.14 -2.04
N PHE A 266 5.37 3.34 -1.84
CA PHE A 266 4.50 4.11 -2.75
C PHE A 266 3.10 3.53 -2.98
N GLY A 267 2.72 2.43 -2.35
CA GLY A 267 1.42 1.79 -2.53
C GLY A 267 0.25 2.68 -2.08
N ASN A 268 0.36 3.24 -0.88
CA ASN A 268 -0.67 4.09 -0.28
C ASN A 268 -0.90 5.39 -1.05
N ILE A 269 0.13 6.16 -1.40
CA ILE A 269 -0.04 7.40 -2.16
C ILE A 269 -0.47 7.15 -3.61
N LEU A 270 -0.03 6.03 -4.22
CA LEU A 270 -0.52 5.60 -5.53
C LEU A 270 -2.02 5.28 -5.49
N ALA A 271 -2.52 4.71 -4.41
CA ALA A 271 -3.95 4.49 -4.23
C ALA A 271 -4.72 5.83 -4.15
N ALA A 272 -4.17 6.85 -3.51
CA ALA A 272 -4.73 8.21 -3.54
C ALA A 272 -4.71 8.81 -4.95
N TYR A 273 -3.64 8.58 -5.71
CA TYR A 273 -3.55 8.96 -7.12
C TYR A 273 -4.63 8.25 -7.96
N TYR A 274 -4.91 6.98 -7.69
CA TYR A 274 -6.00 6.25 -8.35
C TYR A 274 -7.36 6.86 -7.97
N ALA A 275 -7.61 7.15 -6.69
CA ALA A 275 -8.84 7.81 -6.24
C ALA A 275 -9.06 9.16 -6.94
N LYS A 276 -8.01 9.99 -7.04
CA LYS A 276 -8.04 11.25 -7.82
C LYS A 276 -8.46 11.01 -9.26
N ASN A 277 -7.86 10.04 -9.94
CA ASN A 277 -8.16 9.73 -11.34
C ASN A 277 -9.53 9.03 -11.52
N MET A 278 -10.11 8.47 -10.46
CA MET A 278 -11.51 7.99 -10.45
C MET A 278 -12.52 9.14 -10.35
N GLY A 279 -12.08 10.35 -10.03
CA GLY A 279 -12.92 11.54 -9.95
C GLY A 279 -13.06 12.14 -8.54
N VAL A 280 -12.35 11.62 -7.52
CA VAL A 280 -12.31 12.26 -6.20
C VAL A 280 -11.59 13.62 -6.32
N PRO A 281 -12.18 14.72 -5.82
CA PRO A 281 -11.60 16.05 -5.94
C PRO A 281 -10.37 16.25 -5.04
N ILE A 282 -9.25 15.69 -5.46
CA ILE A 282 -7.94 15.85 -4.79
C ILE A 282 -7.12 16.88 -5.57
N ALA A 283 -6.69 17.96 -4.94
CA ALA A 283 -5.83 18.97 -5.54
C ALA A 283 -4.39 18.48 -5.63
N LYS A 284 -3.79 18.17 -4.49
CA LYS A 284 -2.40 17.73 -4.36
C LYS A 284 -2.29 16.40 -3.63
N LEU A 285 -1.28 15.64 -4.04
CA LEU A 285 -0.81 14.42 -3.38
C LEU A 285 0.58 14.74 -2.81
N ILE A 286 0.68 14.83 -1.49
CA ILE A 286 1.89 15.27 -0.80
C ILE A 286 2.60 14.06 -0.24
N CYS A 287 3.75 13.71 -0.86
CA CYS A 287 4.57 12.58 -0.47
C CYS A 287 5.48 12.98 0.70
N ALA A 288 5.20 12.45 1.87
CA ALA A 288 6.01 12.69 3.06
C ALA A 288 7.05 11.59 3.23
N SER A 289 8.31 11.98 3.40
CA SER A 289 9.46 11.10 3.65
C SER A 289 10.01 11.31 5.06
N ASN A 290 10.55 10.24 5.68
CA ASN A 290 11.41 10.38 6.83
C ASN A 290 12.87 10.65 6.39
N GLU A 291 13.84 10.46 7.27
CA GLU A 291 15.25 10.68 6.92
C GLU A 291 15.78 9.78 5.78
N ASN A 292 15.07 8.72 5.40
CA ASN A 292 15.31 7.94 4.16
C ASN A 292 14.56 8.62 2.98
N LYS A 293 15.00 9.78 2.58
CA LYS A 293 14.29 10.72 1.71
C LYS A 293 14.53 10.54 0.21
N VAL A 294 14.69 9.31 -0.25
CA VAL A 294 14.88 9.03 -1.69
C VAL A 294 13.73 9.52 -2.55
N LEU A 295 12.48 9.44 -2.05
CA LEU A 295 11.31 9.93 -2.77
C LEU A 295 11.25 11.47 -2.78
N PHE A 296 11.56 12.13 -1.67
CA PHE A 296 11.65 13.58 -1.64
C PHE A 296 12.63 14.09 -2.70
N ASP A 297 13.86 13.57 -2.70
CA ASP A 297 14.89 13.96 -3.68
C ASP A 297 14.43 13.67 -5.12
N PHE A 298 13.77 12.53 -5.35
CA PHE A 298 13.20 12.19 -6.66
C PHE A 298 12.17 13.23 -7.14
N PHE A 299 11.23 13.63 -6.31
CA PHE A 299 10.24 14.64 -6.70
C PHE A 299 10.83 16.02 -6.92
N GLN A 300 11.94 16.35 -6.24
CA GLN A 300 12.64 17.63 -6.45
C GLN A 300 13.45 17.65 -7.76
N THR A 301 14.05 16.52 -8.15
CA THR A 301 15.05 16.50 -9.23
C THR A 301 14.59 15.75 -10.49
N GLY A 302 13.66 14.82 -10.37
CA GLY A 302 13.34 13.85 -11.40
C GLY A 302 14.36 12.72 -11.52
N VAL A 303 15.32 12.64 -10.59
CA VAL A 303 16.35 11.59 -10.54
C VAL A 303 16.08 10.69 -9.35
N TYR A 304 15.88 9.40 -9.61
CA TYR A 304 15.82 8.39 -8.58
C TYR A 304 17.22 7.82 -8.37
N ASP A 305 17.85 8.17 -7.26
CA ASP A 305 19.22 7.75 -6.95
C ASP A 305 19.27 7.05 -5.60
N ARG A 306 19.65 5.76 -5.61
CA ARG A 306 19.88 4.95 -4.40
C ARG A 306 21.37 4.68 -4.14
N LYS A 307 22.27 5.18 -5.00
CA LYS A 307 23.71 4.98 -4.84
C LYS A 307 24.19 5.68 -3.58
N ASP A 308 25.08 5.01 -2.88
CA ASP A 308 25.82 5.55 -1.74
C ASP A 308 24.94 6.17 -0.63
N ARG A 309 23.62 5.84 -0.62
CA ARG A 309 22.71 6.26 0.45
C ARG A 309 22.89 5.36 1.66
N GLU A 310 23.13 5.98 2.78
CA GLU A 310 23.09 5.31 4.08
C GLU A 310 21.62 5.00 4.42
N PHE A 311 21.34 3.73 4.73
CA PHE A 311 20.04 3.32 5.25
C PHE A 311 19.95 3.69 6.72
N LYS A 312 18.96 4.51 7.07
CA LYS A 312 18.73 4.96 8.44
C LYS A 312 17.57 4.19 9.08
N LEU A 313 17.78 3.69 10.27
CA LEU A 313 16.74 3.14 11.11
C LEU A 313 16.07 4.29 11.85
N THR A 314 14.77 4.47 11.64
CA THR A 314 13.99 5.56 12.22
C THR A 314 12.87 5.04 13.12
N THR A 315 12.18 5.95 13.78
CA THR A 315 10.97 5.62 14.57
C THR A 315 9.75 5.42 13.68
N SER A 316 9.83 5.65 12.36
CA SER A 316 8.79 5.40 11.37
C SER A 316 9.19 4.28 10.38
N PRO A 317 9.36 3.03 10.84
CA PRO A 317 10.05 1.97 10.09
C PRO A 317 9.35 1.53 8.81
N SER A 318 8.04 1.74 8.65
CA SER A 318 7.34 1.44 7.40
C SER A 318 7.75 2.36 6.23
N MET A 319 8.45 3.46 6.54
CA MET A 319 8.99 4.43 5.59
C MET A 319 10.50 4.24 5.37
N ASP A 320 11.17 3.33 6.10
CA ASP A 320 12.59 3.02 5.97
C ASP A 320 12.83 2.20 4.70
N ILE A 321 12.98 2.89 3.58
CA ILE A 321 13.19 2.28 2.27
C ILE A 321 14.24 3.05 1.44
N LEU A 322 14.95 2.33 0.59
CA LEU A 322 15.80 2.89 -0.46
C LEU A 322 15.25 2.61 -1.88
N ILE A 323 14.35 1.62 -2.01
CA ILE A 323 13.64 1.30 -3.25
C ILE A 323 12.14 1.35 -3.00
N SER A 324 11.47 2.30 -3.64
CA SER A 324 10.04 2.49 -3.56
C SER A 324 9.35 1.79 -4.74
N SER A 325 8.94 0.54 -4.53
CA SER A 325 8.59 -0.39 -5.61
C SER A 325 7.37 0.03 -6.44
N ASN A 326 6.34 0.62 -5.84
CA ASN A 326 5.13 1.00 -6.58
C ASN A 326 5.26 2.33 -7.36
N LEU A 327 6.36 3.07 -7.19
CA LEU A 327 6.64 4.25 -8.01
C LEU A 327 6.72 3.88 -9.50
N GLU A 328 7.17 2.66 -9.81
CA GLU A 328 7.17 2.11 -11.17
C GLU A 328 5.79 2.18 -11.83
N ARG A 329 4.70 1.94 -11.08
CA ARG A 329 3.34 2.05 -11.61
C ARG A 329 2.96 3.47 -12.01
N LEU A 330 3.40 4.47 -11.25
CA LEU A 330 3.14 5.87 -11.56
C LEU A 330 3.90 6.30 -12.83
N ILE A 331 5.20 6.02 -12.88
CA ILE A 331 6.04 6.41 -14.04
C ILE A 331 5.61 5.69 -15.31
N SER A 332 5.26 4.40 -15.25
CA SER A 332 4.78 3.67 -16.41
C SER A 332 3.46 4.23 -16.95
N GLY A 333 2.60 4.78 -16.10
CA GLY A 333 1.37 5.46 -16.50
C GLY A 333 1.61 6.79 -17.21
N CYS A 334 2.78 7.40 -17.01
CA CYS A 334 3.17 8.65 -17.70
C CYS A 334 3.85 8.40 -19.05
N ASP A 335 4.69 7.36 -19.16
CA ASP A 335 5.38 6.93 -20.39
C ASP A 335 5.82 5.47 -20.26
N ASP A 336 5.03 4.54 -20.78
CA ASP A 336 5.25 3.11 -20.69
C ASP A 336 6.47 2.62 -21.49
N LYS A 337 6.82 3.31 -22.59
CA LYS A 337 7.88 2.89 -23.51
C LYS A 337 9.28 2.93 -22.88
N LYS A 338 9.49 3.84 -21.92
CA LYS A 338 10.77 4.02 -21.23
C LYS A 338 10.87 3.29 -19.90
N ASN A 339 9.75 2.88 -19.32
CA ASN A 339 9.72 2.32 -17.99
C ASN A 339 10.65 1.10 -17.80
N ALA A 340 10.64 0.15 -18.73
CA ALA A 340 11.48 -1.04 -18.64
C ALA A 340 12.98 -0.70 -18.62
N GLU A 341 13.43 0.29 -19.44
CA GLU A 341 14.81 0.77 -19.47
C GLU A 341 15.20 1.42 -18.14
N LEU A 342 14.32 2.26 -17.58
CA LEU A 342 14.55 2.92 -16.28
C LEU A 342 14.66 1.91 -15.13
N MET A 343 13.80 0.90 -15.11
CA MET A 343 13.85 -0.16 -14.09
C MET A 343 15.11 -1.03 -14.23
N GLN A 344 15.58 -1.25 -15.44
CA GLN A 344 16.85 -1.94 -15.68
C GLN A 344 18.04 -1.08 -15.20
N ALA A 345 18.05 0.23 -15.47
CA ALA A 345 19.06 1.16 -14.97
C ALA A 345 19.08 1.20 -13.43
N LEU A 346 17.92 1.23 -12.77
CA LEU A 346 17.83 1.15 -11.32
C LEU A 346 18.45 -0.13 -10.77
N LYS A 347 18.25 -1.26 -11.46
CA LYS A 347 18.79 -2.55 -11.05
C LYS A 347 20.30 -2.63 -11.23
N SER A 348 20.83 -2.19 -12.39
CA SER A 348 22.24 -2.33 -12.77
C SER A 348 23.13 -1.20 -12.24
N GLU A 349 22.61 0.03 -12.23
CA GLU A 349 23.37 1.24 -11.93
C GLU A 349 22.97 1.90 -10.61
N GLY A 350 21.78 1.59 -10.09
CA GLY A 350 21.22 2.17 -8.88
C GLY A 350 20.64 3.56 -9.04
N VAL A 351 20.54 4.06 -10.30
CA VAL A 351 20.02 5.41 -10.60
C VAL A 351 19.30 5.43 -11.93
N TYR A 352 18.27 6.29 -12.03
CA TYR A 352 17.66 6.67 -13.31
C TYR A 352 17.14 8.11 -13.23
N GLU A 353 16.97 8.73 -14.40
CA GLU A 353 16.30 10.03 -14.56
C GLU A 353 15.06 9.83 -15.42
N ILE A 354 13.94 10.43 -15.00
CA ILE A 354 12.67 10.38 -15.72
C ILE A 354 12.65 11.37 -16.89
N THR A 355 11.86 11.04 -17.91
CA THR A 355 11.66 11.89 -19.10
C THR A 355 10.86 13.14 -18.75
N ASP A 356 10.91 14.17 -19.63
CA ASP A 356 10.09 15.38 -19.47
C ASP A 356 8.58 15.06 -19.51
N ALA A 357 8.15 14.06 -20.27
CA ALA A 357 6.78 13.59 -20.29
C ALA A 357 6.37 13.00 -18.92
N MET A 358 7.24 12.22 -18.30
CA MET A 358 7.02 11.70 -16.94
C MET A 358 7.00 12.83 -15.91
N LYS A 359 7.93 13.80 -16.00
CA LYS A 359 7.93 14.99 -15.11
C LYS A 359 6.61 15.76 -15.21
N ALA A 360 6.07 15.94 -16.42
CA ALA A 360 4.77 16.58 -16.61
C ALA A 360 3.60 15.81 -15.97
N GLY A 361 3.68 14.48 -15.93
CA GLY A 361 2.70 13.62 -15.25
C GLY A 361 2.73 13.70 -13.71
N LEU A 362 3.80 14.25 -13.15
CA LEU A 362 3.96 14.39 -11.69
C LEU A 362 3.48 15.73 -11.12
N LYS A 363 2.88 16.59 -11.92
CA LYS A 363 2.45 17.97 -11.55
C LYS A 363 1.52 18.06 -10.35
N ASP A 364 0.76 16.99 -10.08
CA ASP A 364 -0.20 16.90 -8.97
C ASP A 364 0.47 16.46 -7.66
N PHE A 365 1.74 16.07 -7.72
CA PHE A 365 2.51 15.68 -6.56
C PHE A 365 3.30 16.86 -5.99
N ALA A 366 3.41 16.87 -4.67
CA ALA A 366 4.39 17.65 -3.90
C ALA A 366 5.12 16.68 -2.97
N ALA A 367 6.25 17.07 -2.42
CA ALA A 367 7.00 16.25 -1.49
C ALA A 367 7.66 17.09 -0.39
N GLY A 368 7.80 16.48 0.78
CA GLY A 368 8.52 17.03 1.91
C GLY A 368 9.18 15.91 2.72
N ASP A 369 10.05 16.28 3.66
CA ASP A 369 10.71 15.34 4.57
C ASP A 369 10.73 15.85 6.01
N ALA A 370 10.82 14.94 6.96
CA ALA A 370 10.96 15.25 8.38
C ALA A 370 12.09 14.44 9.01
N THR A 371 12.84 15.09 9.88
CA THR A 371 13.83 14.46 10.74
C THR A 371 13.18 13.77 11.95
N GLU A 372 13.90 12.90 12.64
CA GLU A 372 13.44 12.30 13.91
C GLU A 372 13.10 13.35 14.97
N ALA A 373 13.85 14.45 15.03
CA ALA A 373 13.58 15.54 15.97
C ALA A 373 12.26 16.26 15.63
N GLN A 374 12.02 16.60 14.37
CA GLN A 374 10.79 17.21 13.90
C GLN A 374 9.58 16.29 14.10
N THR A 375 9.76 14.99 13.87
CA THR A 375 8.73 13.97 14.13
C THR A 375 8.32 13.97 15.61
N ALA A 376 9.29 13.93 16.51
CA ALA A 376 9.03 13.95 17.96
C ALA A 376 8.38 15.26 18.43
N GLU A 377 8.83 16.41 17.92
CA GLU A 377 8.27 17.73 18.21
C GLU A 377 6.82 17.82 17.73
N THR A 378 6.51 17.33 16.54
CA THR A 378 5.15 17.32 15.99
C THR A 378 4.18 16.51 16.86
N ILE A 379 4.58 15.32 17.31
CA ILE A 379 3.76 14.50 18.23
C ILE A 379 3.48 15.28 19.51
N HIS A 380 4.53 15.89 20.11
CA HIS A 380 4.38 16.65 21.35
C HIS A 380 3.45 17.86 21.18
N ASP A 381 3.63 18.64 20.11
CA ASP A 381 2.92 19.89 19.91
C ASP A 381 1.44 19.68 19.57
N VAL A 382 1.14 18.71 18.69
CA VAL A 382 -0.26 18.36 18.36
C VAL A 382 -0.96 17.82 19.61
N TYR A 383 -0.31 16.91 20.36
CA TYR A 383 -0.89 16.42 21.62
C TYR A 383 -1.14 17.54 22.62
N LYS A 384 -0.20 18.45 22.79
CA LYS A 384 -0.34 19.57 23.73
C LYS A 384 -1.46 20.53 23.35
N LYS A 385 -1.68 20.75 22.05
CA LYS A 385 -2.72 21.66 21.55
C LYS A 385 -4.12 21.02 21.59
N THR A 386 -4.24 19.75 21.22
CA THR A 386 -5.51 19.10 20.91
C THR A 386 -5.83 17.88 21.76
N GLY A 387 -4.82 17.26 22.40
CA GLY A 387 -4.95 15.97 23.07
C GLY A 387 -4.88 14.77 22.11
N TYR A 388 -4.76 15.00 20.79
CA TYR A 388 -4.67 13.94 19.80
C TYR A 388 -3.31 13.23 19.85
N VAL A 389 -3.33 11.91 19.92
CA VAL A 389 -2.11 11.07 19.94
C VAL A 389 -1.95 10.43 18.56
N MET A 390 -0.88 10.80 17.86
CA MET A 390 -0.55 10.22 16.55
C MET A 390 0.67 9.33 16.63
N ASP A 391 0.75 8.35 15.72
CA ASP A 391 1.96 7.54 15.53
C ASP A 391 3.06 8.33 14.79
N THR A 392 4.26 7.78 14.81
CA THR A 392 5.44 8.42 14.23
C THR A 392 5.36 8.60 12.70
N HIS A 393 4.69 7.71 11.96
CA HIS A 393 4.50 7.86 10.51
C HIS A 393 3.55 9.02 10.21
N THR A 394 2.44 9.09 10.94
CA THR A 394 1.48 10.20 10.83
C THR A 394 2.14 11.53 11.21
N ALA A 395 3.02 11.53 12.21
CA ALA A 395 3.74 12.75 12.63
C ALA A 395 4.68 13.28 11.52
N VAL A 396 5.35 12.40 10.78
CA VAL A 396 6.12 12.81 9.58
C VAL A 396 5.21 13.51 8.57
N ALA A 397 4.04 12.93 8.28
CA ALA A 397 3.09 13.51 7.33
C ALA A 397 2.50 14.83 7.84
N ALA A 398 2.19 14.94 9.13
CA ALA A 398 1.67 16.17 9.75
C ALA A 398 2.70 17.31 9.68
N HIS A 399 3.97 17.04 9.97
CA HIS A 399 5.05 18.02 9.81
C HIS A 399 5.16 18.50 8.36
N VAL A 400 5.19 17.56 7.41
CA VAL A 400 5.28 17.88 5.97
C VAL A 400 4.06 18.68 5.49
N CYS A 401 2.86 18.37 5.99
CA CYS A 401 1.65 19.13 5.68
C CYS A 401 1.77 20.59 6.13
N GLN A 402 2.17 20.80 7.39
CA GLN A 402 2.33 22.14 7.94
C GLN A 402 3.38 22.94 7.17
N GLU A 403 4.56 22.35 6.92
CA GLU A 403 5.63 22.99 6.15
C GLU A 403 5.19 23.32 4.72
N TYR A 404 4.47 22.41 4.05
CA TYR A 404 3.92 22.66 2.72
C TYR A 404 2.95 23.86 2.70
N GLN A 405 2.02 23.92 3.65
CA GLN A 405 1.05 25.01 3.75
C GLN A 405 1.74 26.37 4.05
N GLU A 406 2.72 26.38 4.93
CA GLU A 406 3.51 27.58 5.27
C GLU A 406 4.30 28.09 4.07
N ASN A 407 4.97 27.18 3.32
CA ASN A 407 5.83 27.55 2.19
C ASN A 407 5.04 27.92 0.93
N SER A 408 3.92 27.26 0.65
CA SER A 408 3.11 27.50 -0.55
C SER A 408 2.01 28.55 -0.35
N GLY A 409 1.59 28.80 0.89
CA GLY A 409 0.40 29.58 1.20
C GLY A 409 -0.92 28.88 0.83
N ASP A 410 -0.87 27.59 0.46
CA ASP A 410 -2.04 26.79 0.15
C ASP A 410 -2.86 26.53 1.41
N LYS A 411 -4.15 26.88 1.37
CA LYS A 411 -5.08 26.71 2.49
C LYS A 411 -6.10 25.59 2.25
N THR A 412 -5.90 24.82 1.21
CA THR A 412 -6.73 23.65 0.91
C THR A 412 -6.68 22.67 2.09
N LYS A 413 -7.85 22.17 2.50
CA LYS A 413 -7.96 21.23 3.61
C LYS A 413 -7.12 19.99 3.34
N CYS A 414 -6.40 19.51 4.35
CA CYS A 414 -5.51 18.35 4.27
C CYS A 414 -6.10 17.15 5.01
N VAL A 415 -5.96 15.98 4.39
CA VAL A 415 -6.23 14.65 4.98
C VAL A 415 -4.94 13.88 5.03
#